data_0bb5c91f9665dd653b366112d42eeef1
#
_entry.id   0bb5c91f9665dd653b366112d42eeef1
#
_cell.length_a   1.000
_cell.length_b   1.000
_cell.length_c   1.000
_cell.angle_alpha   90.00
_cell.angle_beta   90.00
_cell.angle_gamma   90.00
#
_symmetry.space_group_name_H-M   'P 1'
#
loop_
_entity.id
_entity.type
_entity.pdbx_description
1 polymer ?
#
loop_
_entity_poly.entity_id
_entity_poly.type
_entity_poly.pdbx_seq_one_letter_code
_entity_poly.pdbx_strand_id
1 'polypeptide(L)'
;MKNKSYIGISFIVLIFGIWAVPKIVARFQKSDLTIIGPVPNFELTDQNNKKISNKDYLDKVYVVEFFFSTCPTICPVMNRNMVALQTEFYGNPDFGLASITINPEFDTPRILKQHAEELGVKNHNWHFLTGDKDYIMNLALKGFNTYAGENKKAAGGFEHSGQFALIDKDGNIRCRKDKFGNPIMYYDGLDEVGVKAIKEDIKKLLDE
;
A
#
# COMPACT_ATOMS: atom_id res chain seq x y z
N MET A 1 -9.22 -57.84 25.09
CA MET A 1 -8.24 -56.82 24.63
C MET A 1 -8.98 -55.51 24.47
N LYS A 2 -8.80 -54.54 25.37
CA LYS A 2 -9.44 -53.22 25.26
C LYS A 2 -8.78 -52.44 24.11
N ASN A 3 -9.57 -52.02 23.17
CA ASN A 3 -9.16 -51.33 21.96
C ASN A 3 -8.55 -49.96 22.33
N LYS A 4 -7.21 -49.82 22.28
CA LYS A 4 -6.49 -48.58 22.62
C LYS A 4 -6.46 -47.58 21.46
N SER A 5 -7.27 -47.81 20.40
CA SER A 5 -7.31 -46.99 19.19
C SER A 5 -7.73 -45.54 19.45
N TYR A 6 -8.60 -45.28 20.46
CA TYR A 6 -9.04 -43.93 20.85
C TYR A 6 -7.90 -43.08 21.39
N ILE A 7 -6.85 -43.65 21.99
CA ILE A 7 -5.70 -42.92 22.51
C ILE A 7 -4.91 -42.28 21.36
N GLY A 8 -4.70 -43.04 20.27
CA GLY A 8 -4.03 -42.52 19.08
C GLY A 8 -4.83 -41.41 18.40
N ILE A 9 -6.16 -41.59 18.29
CA ILE A 9 -7.06 -40.58 17.69
C ILE A 9 -7.06 -39.29 18.54
N SER A 10 -7.17 -39.45 19.88
CA SER A 10 -7.12 -38.27 20.78
C SER A 10 -5.80 -37.49 20.68
N PHE A 11 -4.68 -38.18 20.51
CA PHE A 11 -3.37 -37.55 20.34
C PHE A 11 -3.27 -36.77 19.03
N ILE A 12 -3.79 -37.33 17.93
CA ILE A 12 -3.83 -36.66 16.61
C ILE A 12 -4.73 -35.42 16.68
N VAL A 13 -5.92 -35.49 17.27
CA VAL A 13 -6.84 -34.37 17.43
C VAL A 13 -6.21 -33.27 18.30
N LEU A 14 -5.48 -33.65 19.35
CA LEU A 14 -4.82 -32.70 20.25
C LEU A 14 -3.66 -31.96 19.55
N ILE A 15 -2.82 -32.68 18.81
CA ILE A 15 -1.73 -32.07 18.00
C ILE A 15 -2.31 -31.17 16.93
N PHE A 16 -3.35 -31.62 16.22
CA PHE A 16 -4.03 -30.80 15.21
C PHE A 16 -4.67 -29.57 15.84
N GLY A 17 -5.30 -29.69 17.01
CA GLY A 17 -5.87 -28.56 17.76
C GLY A 17 -4.81 -27.54 18.17
N ILE A 18 -3.69 -27.97 18.73
CA ILE A 18 -2.58 -27.09 19.12
C ILE A 18 -2.01 -26.34 17.90
N TRP A 19 -2.00 -26.97 16.72
CA TRP A 19 -1.48 -26.35 15.50
C TRP A 19 -2.53 -25.48 14.79
N ALA A 20 -3.79 -25.92 14.69
CA ALA A 20 -4.83 -25.28 13.91
C ALA A 20 -5.52 -24.13 14.66
N VAL A 21 -5.80 -24.32 15.97
CA VAL A 21 -6.53 -23.30 16.76
C VAL A 21 -5.83 -21.97 16.79
N PRO A 22 -4.52 -21.84 17.05
CA PRO A 22 -3.85 -20.53 17.03
C PRO A 22 -3.91 -19.85 15.66
N LYS A 23 -3.80 -20.63 14.57
CA LYS A 23 -3.92 -20.09 13.20
C LYS A 23 -5.34 -19.61 12.89
N ILE A 24 -6.35 -20.35 13.35
CA ILE A 24 -7.75 -19.96 13.18
C ILE A 24 -8.05 -18.70 14.00
N VAL A 25 -7.62 -18.66 15.26
CA VAL A 25 -7.81 -17.50 16.14
C VAL A 25 -7.10 -16.26 15.58
N ALA A 26 -5.86 -16.40 15.12
CA ALA A 26 -5.10 -15.28 14.50
C ALA A 26 -5.82 -14.72 13.25
N ARG A 27 -6.52 -15.56 12.48
CA ARG A 27 -7.30 -15.14 11.31
C ARG A 27 -8.58 -14.36 11.65
N PHE A 28 -9.07 -14.47 12.89
CA PHE A 28 -10.22 -13.72 13.39
C PHE A 28 -9.83 -12.56 14.31
N GLN A 29 -8.55 -12.40 14.62
CA GLN A 29 -8.07 -11.23 15.34
C GLN A 29 -7.85 -10.10 14.34
N LYS A 30 -8.65 -9.04 14.47
CA LYS A 30 -8.38 -7.78 13.75
C LYS A 30 -6.99 -7.27 14.14
N SER A 31 -6.27 -6.72 13.18
CA SER A 31 -4.95 -6.14 13.43
C SER A 31 -5.04 -5.00 14.45
N ASP A 32 -3.94 -4.75 15.13
CA ASP A 32 -3.77 -3.66 16.08
C ASP A 32 -3.63 -2.27 15.41
N LEU A 33 -3.76 -2.23 14.07
CA LEU A 33 -3.64 -1.01 13.29
C LEU A 33 -4.85 -0.10 13.47
N THR A 34 -4.58 1.16 13.69
CA THR A 34 -5.61 2.19 13.85
C THR A 34 -6.25 2.53 12.51
N ILE A 35 -7.56 2.67 12.50
CA ILE A 35 -8.30 3.22 11.37
C ILE A 35 -8.29 4.75 11.51
N ILE A 36 -7.78 5.45 10.50
CA ILE A 36 -7.80 6.91 10.42
C ILE A 36 -9.13 7.39 9.84
N GLY A 37 -9.59 6.72 8.78
CA GLY A 37 -10.82 7.03 8.08
C GLY A 37 -10.79 6.46 6.66
N PRO A 38 -11.89 6.63 5.92
CA PRO A 38 -11.96 6.15 4.55
C PRO A 38 -11.00 6.92 3.65
N VAL A 39 -10.42 6.20 2.68
CA VAL A 39 -9.66 6.82 1.59
C VAL A 39 -10.57 7.78 0.81
N PRO A 40 -10.09 8.97 0.43
CA PRO A 40 -10.87 9.90 -0.38
C PRO A 40 -11.32 9.26 -1.69
N ASN A 41 -12.52 9.58 -2.17
CA ASN A 41 -12.93 9.15 -3.49
C ASN A 41 -12.03 9.80 -4.54
N PHE A 42 -11.50 8.99 -5.44
CA PHE A 42 -10.75 9.47 -6.59
C PHE A 42 -11.14 8.70 -7.86
N GLU A 43 -10.98 9.36 -8.99
CA GLU A 43 -11.01 8.77 -10.31
C GLU A 43 -9.92 9.43 -11.17
N LEU A 44 -8.92 8.65 -11.55
CA LEU A 44 -7.74 9.09 -12.29
C LEU A 44 -7.53 8.19 -13.51
N THR A 45 -6.61 8.57 -14.40
CA THR A 45 -6.28 7.80 -15.58
C THR A 45 -4.97 7.05 -15.37
N ASP A 46 -4.91 5.76 -15.65
CA ASP A 46 -3.70 4.96 -15.47
C ASP A 46 -2.77 5.02 -16.70
N GLN A 47 -1.61 4.38 -16.57
CA GLN A 47 -0.60 4.23 -17.64
C GLN A 47 -1.11 3.52 -18.91
N ASN A 48 -2.28 2.88 -18.85
CA ASN A 48 -2.92 2.21 -20.00
C ASN A 48 -4.16 2.96 -20.54
N ASN A 49 -4.32 4.24 -20.16
CA ASN A 49 -5.49 5.07 -20.51
C ASN A 49 -6.83 4.55 -19.94
N LYS A 50 -6.81 3.77 -18.87
CA LYS A 50 -8.02 3.33 -18.19
C LYS A 50 -8.34 4.26 -17.03
N LYS A 51 -9.63 4.47 -16.78
CA LYS A 51 -10.10 5.13 -15.56
C LYS A 51 -10.00 4.16 -14.40
N ILE A 52 -9.31 4.58 -13.35
CA ILE A 52 -9.11 3.83 -12.09
C ILE A 52 -9.60 4.71 -10.95
N SER A 53 -10.34 4.12 -10.06
CA SER A 53 -10.89 4.75 -8.87
C SER A 53 -10.51 3.98 -7.60
N ASN A 54 -10.77 4.55 -6.45
CA ASN A 54 -10.63 3.82 -5.18
C ASN A 54 -11.48 2.55 -5.11
N LYS A 55 -12.56 2.46 -5.92
CA LYS A 55 -13.43 1.26 -5.99
C LYS A 55 -12.75 0.07 -6.67
N ASP A 56 -11.77 0.32 -7.55
CA ASP A 56 -11.01 -0.74 -8.23
C ASP A 56 -10.03 -1.44 -7.27
N TYR A 57 -9.81 -0.83 -6.11
CA TYR A 57 -9.00 -1.37 -5.02
C TYR A 57 -9.84 -1.96 -3.87
N LEU A 58 -11.17 -2.01 -3.96
CA LEU A 58 -11.98 -2.71 -2.95
C LEU A 58 -11.57 -4.19 -2.89
N ASP A 59 -11.68 -4.76 -1.70
CA ASP A 59 -11.22 -6.12 -1.37
C ASP A 59 -9.68 -6.32 -1.51
N LYS A 60 -8.91 -5.24 -1.66
CA LYS A 60 -7.45 -5.28 -1.73
C LYS A 60 -6.82 -4.42 -0.63
N VAL A 61 -5.72 -4.92 -0.09
CA VAL A 61 -4.78 -4.10 0.67
C VAL A 61 -3.88 -3.39 -0.33
N TYR A 62 -3.78 -2.08 -0.25
CA TYR A 62 -2.93 -1.36 -1.19
C TYR A 62 -2.17 -0.20 -0.55
N VAL A 63 -1.09 0.18 -1.22
CA VAL A 63 -0.22 1.29 -0.81
C VAL A 63 -0.36 2.44 -1.79
N VAL A 64 -0.51 3.65 -1.28
CA VAL A 64 -0.55 4.89 -2.08
C VAL A 64 0.71 5.69 -1.82
N GLU A 65 1.31 6.19 -2.90
CA GLU A 65 2.35 7.22 -2.88
C GLU A 65 2.01 8.38 -3.82
N PHE A 66 2.56 9.55 -3.52
CA PHE A 66 2.61 10.67 -4.45
C PHE A 66 4.05 10.84 -4.95
N PHE A 67 4.22 10.95 -6.26
CA PHE A 67 5.53 10.99 -6.91
C PHE A 67 5.51 11.88 -8.16
N PHE A 68 6.63 12.02 -8.86
CA PHE A 68 6.70 12.44 -10.25
C PHE A 68 7.90 11.81 -10.95
N SER A 69 7.75 11.46 -12.24
CA SER A 69 8.74 10.62 -12.95
C SER A 69 10.11 11.28 -13.10
N THR A 70 10.15 12.62 -13.14
CA THR A 70 11.37 13.41 -13.32
C THR A 70 12.01 13.86 -12.00
N CYS A 71 11.59 13.33 -10.86
CA CYS A 71 12.17 13.66 -9.56
C CYS A 71 13.62 13.14 -9.45
N PRO A 72 14.61 14.02 -9.21
CA PRO A 72 15.99 13.58 -9.15
C PRO A 72 16.45 13.17 -7.75
N THR A 73 15.61 13.30 -6.71
CA THR A 73 16.01 13.18 -5.31
C THR A 73 15.39 11.97 -4.62
N ILE A 74 14.18 12.08 -4.08
CA ILE A 74 13.56 11.07 -3.23
C ILE A 74 12.82 9.97 -4.00
N CYS A 75 12.20 10.29 -5.14
CA CYS A 75 11.41 9.30 -5.89
C CYS A 75 12.22 8.06 -6.34
N PRO A 76 13.52 8.15 -6.71
CA PRO A 76 14.29 6.94 -7.02
C PRO A 76 14.41 5.98 -5.83
N VAL A 77 14.40 6.49 -4.60
CA VAL A 77 14.40 5.65 -3.38
C VAL A 77 13.01 5.07 -3.15
N MET A 78 11.97 5.91 -3.22
CA MET A 78 10.57 5.48 -3.07
C MET A 78 10.20 4.41 -4.11
N ASN A 79 10.54 4.63 -5.38
CA ASN A 79 10.28 3.68 -6.46
C ASN A 79 10.94 2.31 -6.21
N ARG A 80 12.21 2.29 -5.74
CA ARG A 80 12.86 1.03 -5.35
C ARG A 80 12.11 0.33 -4.22
N ASN A 81 11.62 1.09 -3.25
CA ASN A 81 10.87 0.55 -2.13
C ASN A 81 9.48 0.05 -2.55
N MET A 82 8.80 0.72 -3.49
CA MET A 82 7.57 0.22 -4.11
C MET A 82 7.82 -1.08 -4.91
N VAL A 83 8.92 -1.17 -5.66
CA VAL A 83 9.34 -2.42 -6.32
C VAL A 83 9.62 -3.53 -5.30
N ALA A 84 10.21 -3.19 -4.15
CA ALA A 84 10.43 -4.16 -3.07
C ALA A 84 9.11 -4.63 -2.44
N LEU A 85 8.09 -3.78 -2.34
CA LEU A 85 6.73 -4.18 -1.94
C LEU A 85 6.09 -5.09 -3.01
N GLN A 86 6.16 -4.69 -4.29
CA GLN A 86 5.69 -5.56 -5.39
C GLN A 86 6.32 -6.95 -5.31
N THR A 87 7.62 -7.03 -5.08
CA THR A 87 8.36 -8.29 -5.06
C THR A 87 7.96 -9.19 -3.88
N GLU A 88 7.79 -8.59 -2.70
CA GLU A 88 7.38 -9.30 -1.47
C GLU A 88 5.99 -9.93 -1.61
N PHE A 89 5.05 -9.22 -2.24
CA PHE A 89 3.66 -9.63 -2.38
C PHE A 89 3.30 -10.07 -3.81
N TYR A 90 4.30 -10.43 -4.61
CA TYR A 90 4.10 -10.83 -6.00
C TYR A 90 3.14 -12.02 -6.13
N GLY A 91 2.17 -11.89 -7.04
CA GLY A 91 1.17 -12.93 -7.29
C GLY A 91 0.01 -12.98 -6.29
N ASN A 92 -0.01 -12.10 -5.27
CA ASN A 92 -1.18 -11.96 -4.41
C ASN A 92 -2.23 -11.07 -5.10
N PRO A 93 -3.43 -11.60 -5.44
CA PRO A 93 -4.49 -10.83 -6.11
C PRO A 93 -5.10 -9.76 -5.20
N ASP A 94 -5.01 -9.92 -3.89
CA ASP A 94 -5.58 -9.01 -2.89
C ASP A 94 -4.61 -7.90 -2.50
N PHE A 95 -3.47 -7.76 -3.22
CA PHE A 95 -2.49 -6.71 -3.01
C PHE A 95 -2.36 -5.78 -4.22
N GLY A 96 -2.38 -4.46 -3.98
CA GLY A 96 -2.23 -3.43 -4.99
C GLY A 96 -1.31 -2.28 -4.61
N LEU A 97 -0.97 -1.46 -5.61
CA LEU A 97 -0.14 -0.28 -5.46
C LEU A 97 -0.73 0.86 -6.32
N ALA A 98 -0.71 2.08 -5.81
CA ALA A 98 -1.16 3.27 -6.50
C ALA A 98 -0.09 4.37 -6.41
N SER A 99 0.57 4.66 -7.52
CA SER A 99 1.53 5.76 -7.65
C SER A 99 0.84 6.93 -8.36
N ILE A 100 0.55 8.01 -7.64
CA ILE A 100 -0.19 9.17 -8.15
C ILE A 100 0.80 10.28 -8.47
N THR A 101 0.88 10.71 -9.75
CA THR A 101 1.80 11.78 -10.10
C THR A 101 1.31 13.15 -9.61
N ILE A 102 2.24 13.99 -9.17
CA ILE A 102 1.98 15.41 -8.86
C ILE A 102 2.38 16.35 -9.99
N ASN A 103 2.91 15.79 -11.10
CA ASN A 103 3.29 16.55 -12.31
C ASN A 103 2.55 16.02 -13.55
N PRO A 104 1.20 16.05 -13.58
CA PRO A 104 0.42 15.44 -14.67
C PRO A 104 0.62 16.10 -16.03
N GLU A 105 1.13 17.33 -16.09
CA GLU A 105 1.45 18.01 -17.34
C GLU A 105 2.60 17.30 -18.10
N PHE A 106 3.56 16.75 -17.37
CA PHE A 106 4.65 15.96 -17.93
C PHE A 106 4.30 14.46 -17.94
N ASP A 107 3.80 13.95 -16.83
CA ASP A 107 3.52 12.53 -16.59
C ASP A 107 2.19 12.09 -17.25
N THR A 108 2.18 12.14 -18.59
CA THR A 108 1.07 11.59 -19.37
C THR A 108 1.02 10.07 -19.25
N PRO A 109 -0.11 9.41 -19.59
CA PRO A 109 -0.21 7.94 -19.56
C PRO A 109 0.93 7.23 -20.29
N ARG A 110 1.39 7.80 -21.44
CA ARG A 110 2.51 7.26 -22.21
C ARG A 110 3.83 7.31 -21.43
N ILE A 111 4.12 8.42 -20.74
CA ILE A 111 5.33 8.59 -19.91
C ILE A 111 5.26 7.66 -18.72
N LEU A 112 4.10 7.58 -18.05
CA LEU A 112 3.88 6.69 -16.93
C LEU A 112 4.03 5.21 -17.30
N LYS A 113 3.61 4.83 -18.52
CA LYS A 113 3.81 3.47 -19.03
C LYS A 113 5.29 3.16 -19.21
N GLN A 114 6.04 4.06 -19.82
CA GLN A 114 7.49 3.91 -19.97
C GLN A 114 8.17 3.80 -18.59
N HIS A 115 7.79 4.67 -17.66
CA HIS A 115 8.32 4.65 -16.28
C HIS A 115 8.02 3.31 -15.57
N ALA A 116 6.79 2.79 -15.70
CA ALA A 116 6.43 1.49 -15.16
C ALA A 116 7.25 0.33 -15.77
N GLU A 117 7.51 0.37 -17.09
CA GLU A 117 8.36 -0.59 -17.78
C GLU A 117 9.81 -0.53 -17.28
N GLU A 118 10.37 0.66 -17.12
CA GLU A 118 11.73 0.88 -16.59
C GLU A 118 11.89 0.37 -15.14
N LEU A 119 10.85 0.50 -14.32
CA LEU A 119 10.80 -0.05 -12.96
C LEU A 119 10.57 -1.57 -12.91
N GLY A 120 10.25 -2.21 -14.02
CA GLY A 120 9.96 -3.64 -14.07
C GLY A 120 8.64 -4.00 -13.38
N VAL A 121 7.63 -3.17 -13.54
CA VAL A 121 6.29 -3.41 -12.98
C VAL A 121 5.66 -4.67 -13.57
N LYS A 122 5.24 -5.59 -12.71
CA LYS A 122 4.62 -6.88 -13.07
C LYS A 122 3.29 -7.11 -12.35
N ASN A 123 3.01 -6.36 -11.29
CA ASN A 123 1.76 -6.47 -10.57
C ASN A 123 0.65 -5.77 -11.36
N HIS A 124 -0.39 -6.51 -11.75
CA HIS A 124 -1.53 -5.98 -12.50
C HIS A 124 -2.37 -4.96 -11.71
N ASN A 125 -2.27 -4.96 -10.39
CA ASN A 125 -2.92 -4.02 -9.50
C ASN A 125 -1.99 -2.84 -9.12
N TRP A 126 -0.88 -2.63 -9.84
CA TRP A 126 -0.06 -1.44 -9.70
C TRP A 126 -0.39 -0.45 -10.80
N HIS A 127 -1.05 0.63 -10.43
CA HIS A 127 -1.44 1.69 -11.35
C HIS A 127 -0.63 2.96 -11.08
N PHE A 128 -0.07 3.52 -12.16
CA PHE A 128 0.53 4.85 -12.18
C PHE A 128 -0.53 5.82 -12.69
N LEU A 129 -0.94 6.74 -11.84
CA LEU A 129 -2.16 7.52 -12.02
C LEU A 129 -1.85 8.97 -12.31
N THR A 130 -2.54 9.53 -13.31
CA THR A 130 -2.47 10.93 -13.72
C THR A 130 -3.86 11.50 -13.95
N GLY A 131 -3.99 12.83 -14.02
CA GLY A 131 -5.28 13.49 -14.22
C GLY A 131 -5.18 15.00 -14.18
N ASP A 132 -6.24 15.66 -13.74
CA ASP A 132 -6.25 17.10 -13.51
C ASP A 132 -5.33 17.47 -12.35
N LYS A 133 -4.50 18.51 -12.55
CA LYS A 133 -3.48 18.94 -11.59
C LYS A 133 -4.08 19.42 -10.29
N ASP A 134 -5.07 20.31 -10.37
CA ASP A 134 -5.68 20.90 -9.18
C ASP A 134 -6.44 19.83 -8.39
N TYR A 135 -7.06 18.90 -9.09
CA TYR A 135 -7.71 17.75 -8.48
C TYR A 135 -6.70 16.87 -7.71
N ILE A 136 -5.57 16.53 -8.33
CA ILE A 136 -4.51 15.71 -7.70
C ILE A 136 -3.91 16.43 -6.48
N MET A 137 -3.63 17.74 -6.59
CA MET A 137 -3.10 18.52 -5.46
C MET A 137 -4.09 18.59 -4.30
N ASN A 138 -5.39 18.77 -4.59
CA ASN A 138 -6.43 18.72 -3.56
C ASN A 138 -6.58 17.31 -2.94
N LEU A 139 -6.46 16.26 -3.75
CA LEU A 139 -6.48 14.87 -3.28
C LEU A 139 -5.32 14.61 -2.30
N ALA A 140 -4.11 15.05 -2.62
CA ALA A 140 -2.95 14.93 -1.74
C ALA A 140 -3.15 15.71 -0.43
N LEU A 141 -3.43 17.01 -0.53
CA LEU A 141 -3.49 17.90 0.62
C LEU A 141 -4.69 17.65 1.53
N LYS A 142 -5.91 17.61 0.94
CA LYS A 142 -7.16 17.50 1.73
C LYS A 142 -7.60 16.07 1.92
N GLY A 143 -7.28 15.22 0.95
CA GLY A 143 -7.68 13.82 0.97
C GLY A 143 -6.76 12.97 1.82
N PHE A 144 -5.49 13.01 1.51
CA PHE A 144 -4.46 12.25 2.22
C PHE A 144 -3.72 13.06 3.29
N ASN A 145 -4.04 14.34 3.48
CA ASN A 145 -3.32 15.23 4.41
C ASN A 145 -1.78 15.12 4.25
N THR A 146 -1.32 14.97 3.01
CA THR A 146 0.11 14.89 2.67
C THR A 146 0.51 16.09 1.83
N TYR A 147 1.73 16.58 2.05
CA TYR A 147 2.22 17.72 1.28
C TYR A 147 2.61 17.28 -0.13
N ALA A 148 2.04 17.94 -1.11
CA ALA A 148 2.45 17.88 -2.50
C ALA A 148 2.22 19.25 -3.14
N GLY A 149 3.20 19.78 -3.87
CA GLY A 149 3.06 21.09 -4.46
C GLY A 149 4.24 21.51 -5.33
N GLU A 150 4.03 22.58 -6.10
CA GLU A 150 5.10 23.22 -6.84
C GLU A 150 6.04 23.97 -5.88
N ASN A 151 7.33 23.73 -6.03
CA ASN A 151 8.37 24.52 -5.38
C ASN A 151 9.51 24.73 -6.38
N LYS A 152 9.55 25.93 -6.99
CA LYS A 152 10.57 26.29 -7.99
C LYS A 152 12.01 26.23 -7.47
N LYS A 153 12.20 26.17 -6.14
CA LYS A 153 13.52 26.02 -5.51
C LYS A 153 13.88 24.54 -5.27
N ALA A 154 12.89 23.65 -5.31
CA ALA A 154 13.13 22.23 -5.16
C ALA A 154 13.68 21.62 -6.46
N ALA A 155 14.51 20.61 -6.34
CA ALA A 155 15.01 19.87 -7.50
C ALA A 155 13.85 19.22 -8.25
N GLY A 156 13.72 19.50 -9.54
CA GLY A 156 12.60 19.04 -10.37
C GLY A 156 11.35 19.94 -10.32
N GLY A 157 11.37 21.05 -9.54
CA GLY A 157 10.27 22.05 -9.53
C GLY A 157 9.08 21.69 -8.65
N PHE A 158 9.09 20.53 -8.01
CA PHE A 158 8.03 20.02 -7.12
C PHE A 158 8.60 19.52 -5.81
N GLU A 159 7.77 19.50 -4.79
CA GLU A 159 8.09 18.95 -3.48
C GLU A 159 6.93 18.10 -3.00
N HIS A 160 7.23 16.92 -2.49
CA HIS A 160 6.27 16.01 -1.86
C HIS A 160 6.91 15.28 -0.69
N SER A 161 6.07 14.74 0.19
CA SER A 161 6.54 13.92 1.29
C SER A 161 6.99 12.55 0.79
N GLY A 162 8.04 12.00 1.39
CA GLY A 162 8.51 10.63 1.12
C GLY A 162 7.68 9.55 1.80
N GLN A 163 6.36 9.71 1.85
CA GLN A 163 5.45 8.91 2.68
C GLN A 163 4.62 7.93 1.87
N PHE A 164 4.35 6.77 2.47
CA PHE A 164 3.41 5.78 1.97
C PHE A 164 2.17 5.72 2.86
N ALA A 165 0.98 5.72 2.25
CA ALA A 165 -0.28 5.45 2.92
C ALA A 165 -0.66 3.98 2.73
N LEU A 166 -1.07 3.29 3.79
CA LEU A 166 -1.55 1.91 3.75
C LEU A 166 -3.07 1.88 3.86
N ILE A 167 -3.73 1.21 2.92
CA ILE A 167 -5.18 1.11 2.86
C ILE A 167 -5.60 -0.36 2.97
N ASP A 168 -6.64 -0.62 3.76
CA ASP A 168 -7.21 -1.96 3.96
C ASP A 168 -8.23 -2.34 2.87
N LYS A 169 -8.74 -3.57 2.95
CA LYS A 169 -9.71 -4.14 2.01
C LYS A 169 -11.06 -3.40 1.98
N ASP A 170 -11.40 -2.72 3.09
CA ASP A 170 -12.62 -1.92 3.20
C ASP A 170 -12.42 -0.47 2.71
N GLY A 171 -11.21 -0.12 2.26
CA GLY A 171 -10.86 1.22 1.78
C GLY A 171 -10.58 2.23 2.89
N ASN A 172 -10.13 1.79 4.08
CA ASN A 172 -9.74 2.68 5.15
C ASN A 172 -8.22 2.83 5.22
N ILE A 173 -7.77 4.05 5.52
CA ILE A 173 -6.36 4.34 5.81
C ILE A 173 -6.03 3.74 7.18
N ARG A 174 -5.00 2.90 7.22
CA ARG A 174 -4.53 2.18 8.42
C ARG A 174 -3.14 2.64 8.81
N CYS A 175 -2.91 2.72 10.11
CA CYS A 175 -1.60 3.14 10.62
C CYS A 175 -1.24 2.51 11.97
N ARG A 176 0.05 2.57 12.30
CA ARG A 176 0.58 2.23 13.63
C ARG A 176 0.31 3.36 14.63
N LYS A 177 0.49 3.04 15.89
CA LYS A 177 0.60 4.02 16.98
C LYS A 177 2.04 4.18 17.42
N ASP A 178 2.38 5.38 17.88
CA ASP A 178 3.62 5.63 18.58
C ASP A 178 3.58 5.03 20.01
N LYS A 179 4.69 5.15 20.72
CA LYS A 179 4.79 4.69 22.13
C LYS A 179 3.85 5.40 23.11
N PHE A 180 3.23 6.49 22.70
CA PHE A 180 2.28 7.26 23.49
C PHE A 180 0.82 6.98 23.10
N GLY A 181 0.61 6.15 22.08
CA GLY A 181 -0.71 5.79 21.55
C GLY A 181 -1.24 6.72 20.46
N ASN A 182 -0.45 7.69 19.98
CA ASN A 182 -0.85 8.56 18.88
C ASN A 182 -0.69 7.86 17.54
N PRO A 183 -1.62 8.06 16.57
CA PRO A 183 -1.52 7.47 15.26
C PRO A 183 -0.35 8.08 14.46
N ILE A 184 0.50 7.21 13.88
CA ILE A 184 1.53 7.57 12.90
C ILE A 184 0.91 7.32 11.52
N MET A 185 0.29 8.37 10.95
CA MET A 185 -0.59 8.25 9.78
C MET A 185 0.05 7.57 8.57
N TYR A 186 1.37 7.73 8.40
CA TYR A 186 2.09 7.29 7.22
C TYR A 186 3.36 6.55 7.57
N TYR A 187 3.84 5.74 6.62
CA TYR A 187 5.12 5.05 6.71
C TYR A 187 6.18 5.84 5.95
N ASP A 188 7.36 5.97 6.52
CA ASP A 188 8.48 6.56 5.79
C ASP A 188 8.89 5.63 4.63
N GLY A 189 8.70 6.13 3.40
CA GLY A 189 9.04 5.41 2.18
C GLY A 189 10.51 5.51 1.80
N LEU A 190 11.32 6.25 2.57
CA LEU A 190 12.72 6.53 2.27
C LEU A 190 13.69 5.66 3.09
N ASP A 191 13.27 5.22 4.29
CA ASP A 191 14.11 4.44 5.18
C ASP A 191 13.72 2.96 5.29
N GLU A 192 14.67 2.14 5.73
CA GLU A 192 14.46 0.69 5.88
C GLU A 192 13.46 0.35 6.99
N VAL A 193 13.36 1.19 8.02
CA VAL A 193 12.47 0.95 9.18
C VAL A 193 11.02 1.14 8.75
N GLY A 194 10.74 2.23 8.03
CA GLY A 194 9.40 2.51 7.49
C GLY A 194 8.97 1.46 6.48
N VAL A 195 9.86 1.06 5.57
CA VAL A 195 9.59 0.01 4.57
C VAL A 195 9.38 -1.36 5.22
N LYS A 196 10.14 -1.71 6.25
CA LYS A 196 9.93 -2.94 7.02
C LYS A 196 8.59 -2.90 7.74
N ALA A 197 8.27 -1.78 8.37
CA ALA A 197 7.02 -1.59 9.11
C ALA A 197 5.80 -1.77 8.19
N ILE A 198 5.78 -1.13 7.02
CA ILE A 198 4.65 -1.26 6.10
C ILE A 198 4.51 -2.69 5.56
N LYS A 199 5.61 -3.40 5.27
CA LYS A 199 5.58 -4.82 4.87
C LYS A 199 4.93 -5.73 5.92
N GLU A 200 5.28 -5.54 7.18
CA GLU A 200 4.68 -6.29 8.29
C GLU A 200 3.18 -6.03 8.40
N ASP A 201 2.77 -4.77 8.22
CA ASP A 201 1.38 -4.37 8.39
C ASP A 201 0.51 -4.73 7.17
N ILE A 202 1.08 -4.71 5.96
CA ILE A 202 0.42 -5.31 4.77
C ILE A 202 0.09 -6.78 5.04
N LYS A 203 1.04 -7.57 5.58
CA LYS A 203 0.79 -8.99 5.92
C LYS A 203 -0.37 -9.16 6.89
N LYS A 204 -0.42 -8.34 7.95
CA LYS A 204 -1.52 -8.37 8.92
C LYS A 204 -2.88 -8.09 8.25
N LEU A 205 -2.96 -7.08 7.37
CA LEU A 205 -4.20 -6.72 6.68
C LEU A 205 -4.61 -7.72 5.60
N LEU A 206 -3.66 -8.40 4.97
CA LEU A 206 -3.96 -9.49 4.04
C LEU A 206 -4.54 -10.71 4.75
N ASP A 207 -4.14 -10.93 6.00
CA ASP A 207 -4.61 -12.04 6.84
C ASP A 207 -5.96 -11.73 7.53
N GLU A 208 -6.42 -10.46 7.58
CA GLU A 208 -7.78 -10.06 7.96
C GLU A 208 -8.79 -10.46 6.86
#